data_467f7c2fc09b1ecd261672eeb3244080
#
_entry.id   467f7c2fc09b1ecd261672eeb3244080
#
_cell.length_a   1.000
_cell.length_b   1.000
_cell.length_c   1.000
_cell.angle_alpha   90.00
_cell.angle_beta   90.00
_cell.angle_gamma   90.00
#
_symmetry.space_group_name_H-M   'P 1'
#
loop_
_entity.id
_entity.type
_entity.pdbx_description
1 polymer ?
#
loop_
_entity_poly.entity_id
_entity_poly.type
_entity_poly.pdbx_seq_one_letter_code
_entity_poly.pdbx_strand_id
1 'polypeptide(L)'
;EEGEKEYDPKVLKKSKTVVEVIEDQDDFNPDHLLELEKKYDPERIIVEYNGMWNCKDMQLPFHWSVEQQITTINAATFPMYYNNMKSLVAEMVRKSELIIFNRCDGIEELGTYKRNIKAVNPAAEIIFEDKDGEINQIFEEDLPYDLNQDTLVFNGNEYGSWYIDSMEHLERYEGKTIVFDAMVMHPRKFPKGYFVPGRLAMTCCADDMAFIGYACKYDGADAFSDKQWVKVTAVVKKEYFSDYRGE
;
A
#
# COMPACT_ATOMS: atom_id res chain seq x y z
N GLU A 1 -12.43 10.72 -9.00
CA GLU A 1 -13.23 11.94 -8.85
C GLU A 1 -12.99 12.79 -10.07
N GLU A 2 -14.06 13.27 -10.71
CA GLU A 2 -13.94 14.33 -11.71
C GLU A 2 -13.30 15.56 -11.04
N GLY A 3 -12.25 16.08 -11.67
CA GLY A 3 -11.52 17.22 -11.13
C GLY A 3 -12.46 18.41 -10.91
N GLU A 4 -12.49 18.95 -9.70
CA GLU A 4 -13.27 20.17 -9.39
C GLU A 4 -12.70 21.45 -10.04
N LYS A 5 -11.50 21.36 -10.61
CA LYS A 5 -10.78 22.51 -11.17
C LYS A 5 -10.53 22.29 -12.66
N GLU A 6 -10.94 23.25 -13.45
CA GLU A 6 -10.52 23.33 -14.85
C GLU A 6 -9.02 23.66 -14.95
N TYR A 7 -8.37 23.10 -15.96
CA TYR A 7 -6.99 23.43 -16.25
C TYR A 7 -6.84 24.88 -16.71
N ASP A 8 -5.83 25.60 -16.17
CA ASP A 8 -5.57 26.98 -16.57
C ASP A 8 -5.16 27.02 -18.07
N PRO A 9 -5.94 27.72 -18.93
CA PRO A 9 -5.65 27.81 -20.36
C PRO A 9 -4.27 28.40 -20.67
N LYS A 10 -3.73 29.25 -19.79
CA LYS A 10 -2.38 29.82 -19.94
C LYS A 10 -1.29 28.77 -19.72
N VAL A 11 -1.48 27.86 -18.77
CA VAL A 11 -0.58 26.76 -18.50
C VAL A 11 -0.62 25.76 -19.66
N LEU A 12 -1.80 25.38 -20.12
CA LEU A 12 -1.97 24.48 -21.28
C LEU A 12 -1.30 25.04 -22.54
N LYS A 13 -1.51 26.34 -22.81
CA LYS A 13 -0.87 26.99 -23.95
C LYS A 13 0.66 27.03 -23.83
N LYS A 14 1.19 27.30 -22.63
CA LYS A 14 2.64 27.36 -22.39
C LYS A 14 3.29 26.01 -22.53
N SER A 15 2.67 24.94 -22.05
CA SER A 15 3.14 23.57 -22.15
C SER A 15 2.79 22.89 -23.48
N LYS A 16 2.05 23.58 -24.38
CA LYS A 16 1.50 23.03 -25.64
C LYS A 16 0.65 21.78 -25.41
N THR A 17 -0.06 21.73 -24.30
CA THR A 17 -0.91 20.60 -23.92
C THR A 17 -2.28 20.73 -24.55
N VAL A 18 -2.79 19.65 -25.10
CA VAL A 18 -4.18 19.49 -25.56
C VAL A 18 -4.88 18.59 -24.55
N VAL A 19 -6.09 18.94 -24.17
CA VAL A 19 -6.94 18.14 -23.31
C VAL A 19 -8.05 17.53 -24.15
N GLU A 20 -8.18 16.21 -24.09
CA GLU A 20 -9.31 15.44 -24.63
C GLU A 20 -10.05 14.80 -23.47
N VAL A 21 -11.37 14.87 -23.47
CA VAL A 21 -12.22 14.31 -22.42
C VAL A 21 -12.89 13.05 -22.97
N ILE A 22 -12.74 11.95 -22.21
CA ILE A 22 -13.39 10.67 -22.47
C ILE A 22 -14.43 10.49 -21.36
N GLU A 23 -15.71 10.59 -21.70
CA GLU A 23 -16.80 10.57 -20.71
C GLU A 23 -17.20 9.16 -20.27
N ASP A 24 -17.09 8.18 -21.17
CA ASP A 24 -17.47 6.79 -20.91
C ASP A 24 -16.25 5.88 -20.80
N GLN A 25 -16.26 4.95 -19.83
CA GLN A 25 -15.19 3.98 -19.65
C GLN A 25 -14.98 3.10 -20.89
N ASP A 26 -16.06 2.75 -21.59
CA ASP A 26 -15.99 1.92 -22.80
C ASP A 26 -15.27 2.63 -23.96
N ASP A 27 -15.27 3.96 -23.98
CA ASP A 27 -14.55 4.78 -24.94
C ASP A 27 -13.05 4.89 -24.61
N PHE A 28 -12.64 4.56 -23.37
CA PHE A 28 -11.24 4.44 -22.98
C PHE A 28 -10.68 3.08 -23.41
N ASN A 29 -10.45 2.92 -24.71
CA ASN A 29 -9.99 1.68 -25.30
C ASN A 29 -8.79 1.91 -26.23
N PRO A 30 -7.99 0.86 -26.54
CA PRO A 30 -6.77 0.99 -27.34
C PRO A 30 -6.96 1.62 -28.71
N ASP A 31 -8.07 1.36 -29.39
CA ASP A 31 -8.30 1.87 -30.76
C ASP A 31 -8.53 3.38 -30.73
N HIS A 32 -9.37 3.87 -29.82
CA HIS A 32 -9.60 5.31 -29.64
C HIS A 32 -8.32 6.03 -29.17
N LEU A 33 -7.58 5.45 -28.22
CA LEU A 33 -6.32 6.03 -27.74
C LEU A 33 -5.28 6.13 -28.88
N LEU A 34 -5.21 5.15 -29.79
CA LEU A 34 -4.36 5.20 -30.98
C LEU A 34 -4.79 6.26 -31.99
N GLU A 35 -6.09 6.53 -32.12
CA GLU A 35 -6.59 7.63 -32.95
C GLU A 35 -6.16 8.99 -32.40
N LEU A 36 -6.26 9.19 -31.08
CA LEU A 36 -5.79 10.40 -30.40
C LEU A 36 -4.27 10.57 -30.53
N GLU A 37 -3.49 9.50 -30.34
CA GLU A 37 -2.04 9.52 -30.53
C GLU A 37 -1.67 9.96 -31.94
N LYS A 38 -2.29 9.39 -32.97
CA LYS A 38 -2.07 9.77 -34.37
C LYS A 38 -2.49 11.20 -34.69
N LYS A 39 -3.55 11.67 -34.04
CA LYS A 39 -4.09 13.03 -34.26
C LYS A 39 -3.15 14.10 -33.72
N TYR A 40 -2.53 13.86 -32.56
CA TYR A 40 -1.76 14.88 -31.83
C TYR A 40 -0.26 14.65 -31.83
N ASP A 41 0.23 13.46 -32.15
CA ASP A 41 1.66 13.06 -32.13
C ASP A 41 2.37 13.55 -30.86
N PRO A 42 1.90 13.18 -29.65
CA PRO A 42 2.38 13.75 -28.40
C PRO A 42 3.71 13.15 -27.97
N GLU A 43 4.60 13.97 -27.37
CA GLU A 43 5.82 13.50 -26.72
C GLU A 43 5.52 12.75 -25.41
N ARG A 44 4.43 13.12 -24.71
CA ARG A 44 3.99 12.54 -23.45
C ARG A 44 2.47 12.57 -23.36
N ILE A 45 1.92 11.53 -22.76
CA ILE A 45 0.50 11.40 -22.48
C ILE A 45 0.33 11.33 -20.96
N ILE A 46 -0.58 12.16 -20.45
CA ILE A 46 -1.01 12.13 -19.04
C ILE A 46 -2.47 11.72 -19.05
N VAL A 47 -2.79 10.67 -18.32
CA VAL A 47 -4.17 10.18 -18.18
C VAL A 47 -4.66 10.50 -16.77
N GLU A 48 -5.68 11.35 -16.67
CA GLU A 48 -6.45 11.52 -15.44
C GLU A 48 -7.60 10.51 -15.48
N TYR A 49 -7.37 9.36 -14.86
CA TYR A 49 -8.32 8.25 -14.88
C TYR A 49 -9.39 8.44 -13.81
N ASN A 50 -10.66 8.26 -14.18
CA ASN A 50 -11.76 8.41 -13.24
C ASN A 50 -11.66 7.38 -12.10
N GLY A 51 -11.64 7.87 -10.85
CA GLY A 51 -11.47 7.04 -9.65
C GLY A 51 -12.61 6.04 -9.40
N MET A 52 -13.75 6.17 -10.09
CA MET A 52 -14.86 5.20 -10.02
C MET A 52 -14.74 4.10 -11.06
N TRP A 53 -13.85 4.24 -12.03
CA TRP A 53 -13.56 3.21 -13.01
C TRP A 53 -12.58 2.19 -12.45
N ASN A 54 -12.80 0.92 -12.76
CA ASN A 54 -11.93 -0.13 -12.26
C ASN A 54 -10.59 -0.14 -13.02
N CYS A 55 -9.49 0.12 -12.32
CA CYS A 55 -8.15 0.12 -12.91
C CYS A 55 -7.74 -1.23 -13.53
N LYS A 56 -8.38 -2.35 -13.14
CA LYS A 56 -8.14 -3.66 -13.77
C LYS A 56 -8.62 -3.71 -15.21
N ASP A 57 -9.64 -2.95 -15.53
CA ASP A 57 -10.27 -2.95 -16.84
C ASP A 57 -9.58 -1.97 -17.79
N MET A 58 -8.60 -1.21 -17.31
CA MET A 58 -7.81 -0.29 -18.11
C MET A 58 -7.01 -1.05 -19.17
N GLN A 59 -7.29 -0.75 -20.43
CA GLN A 59 -6.56 -1.31 -21.57
C GLN A 59 -5.82 -0.19 -22.32
N LEU A 60 -4.51 -0.34 -22.41
CA LEU A 60 -3.65 0.60 -23.12
C LEU A 60 -3.16 0.00 -24.44
N PRO A 61 -2.82 0.82 -25.45
CA PRO A 61 -2.14 0.36 -26.66
C PRO A 61 -0.89 -0.44 -26.30
N PHE A 62 -0.60 -1.51 -27.05
CA PHE A 62 0.43 -2.50 -26.71
C PHE A 62 1.86 -1.91 -26.57
N HIS A 63 2.13 -0.79 -27.23
CA HIS A 63 3.45 -0.12 -27.20
C HIS A 63 3.54 1.01 -26.14
N TRP A 64 2.43 1.31 -25.45
CA TRP A 64 2.47 2.24 -24.34
C TRP A 64 2.99 1.57 -23.08
N SER A 65 3.73 2.32 -22.29
CA SER A 65 4.13 1.92 -20.94
C SER A 65 3.74 2.99 -19.95
N VAL A 66 3.24 2.59 -18.79
CA VAL A 66 3.02 3.51 -17.69
C VAL A 66 4.38 3.80 -17.05
N GLU A 67 4.85 5.03 -17.16
CA GLU A 67 6.10 5.47 -16.52
C GLU A 67 5.92 5.70 -15.03
N GLN A 68 4.77 6.24 -14.63
CA GLN A 68 4.44 6.52 -13.25
C GLN A 68 2.93 6.49 -13.04
N GLN A 69 2.50 5.86 -11.97
CA GLN A 69 1.12 5.91 -11.49
C GLN A 69 1.05 6.69 -10.17
N ILE A 70 0.25 7.75 -10.17
CA ILE A 70 -0.02 8.57 -8.98
C ILE A 70 -1.50 8.44 -8.65
N THR A 71 -1.81 8.17 -7.38
CA THR A 71 -3.21 8.16 -6.91
C THR A 71 -3.44 9.33 -5.96
N THR A 72 -4.43 10.16 -6.26
CA THR A 72 -4.86 11.23 -5.35
C THR A 72 -6.11 10.81 -4.60
N ILE A 73 -6.13 11.03 -3.30
CA ILE A 73 -7.22 10.63 -2.41
C ILE A 73 -7.66 11.82 -1.56
N ASN A 74 -8.95 12.10 -1.57
CA ASN A 74 -9.52 13.08 -0.64
C ASN A 74 -9.60 12.46 0.76
N ALA A 75 -8.78 12.96 1.70
CA ALA A 75 -8.68 12.42 3.05
C ALA A 75 -10.01 12.51 3.82
N ALA A 76 -10.81 13.56 3.59
CA ALA A 76 -12.08 13.73 4.28
C ALA A 76 -13.13 12.66 3.90
N THR A 77 -13.07 12.11 2.68
CA THR A 77 -14.02 11.09 2.19
C THR A 77 -13.43 9.68 2.20
N PHE A 78 -12.14 9.54 2.41
CA PHE A 78 -11.45 8.26 2.35
C PHE A 78 -12.08 7.16 3.23
N PRO A 79 -12.44 7.39 4.51
CA PRO A 79 -13.04 6.35 5.34
C PRO A 79 -14.33 5.78 4.75
N MET A 80 -15.14 6.63 4.14
CA MET A 80 -16.39 6.22 3.50
C MET A 80 -16.11 5.30 2.29
N TYR A 81 -15.21 5.71 1.39
CA TYR A 81 -14.85 4.91 0.23
C TYR A 81 -14.12 3.62 0.61
N TYR A 82 -13.17 3.70 1.54
CA TYR A 82 -12.43 2.54 2.01
C TYR A 82 -13.31 1.48 2.64
N ASN A 83 -14.31 1.87 3.44
CA ASN A 83 -15.22 0.93 4.10
C ASN A 83 -16.26 0.32 3.14
N ASN A 84 -16.72 1.07 2.15
CA ASN A 84 -17.81 0.62 1.27
C ASN A 84 -17.32 0.06 -0.06
N MET A 85 -16.13 0.50 -0.55
CA MET A 85 -15.59 0.15 -1.86
C MET A 85 -14.12 -0.27 -1.77
N LYS A 86 -13.79 -1.08 -0.75
CA LYS A 86 -12.41 -1.44 -0.41
C LYS A 86 -11.64 -2.04 -1.57
N SER A 87 -12.27 -2.91 -2.36
CA SER A 87 -11.63 -3.55 -3.51
C SER A 87 -11.26 -2.53 -4.60
N LEU A 88 -12.13 -1.54 -4.86
CA LEU A 88 -11.86 -0.49 -5.84
C LEU A 88 -10.67 0.37 -5.38
N VAL A 89 -10.70 0.82 -4.11
CA VAL A 89 -9.59 1.59 -3.53
C VAL A 89 -8.28 0.79 -3.58
N ALA A 90 -8.31 -0.50 -3.23
CA ALA A 90 -7.14 -1.35 -3.28
C ALA A 90 -6.55 -1.45 -4.69
N GLU A 91 -7.38 -1.59 -5.73
CA GLU A 91 -6.90 -1.64 -7.12
C GLU A 91 -6.29 -0.31 -7.59
N MET A 92 -6.87 0.82 -7.18
CA MET A 92 -6.33 2.15 -7.49
C MET A 92 -4.91 2.34 -6.93
N VAL A 93 -4.68 1.89 -5.70
CA VAL A 93 -3.40 2.14 -5.00
C VAL A 93 -2.36 1.03 -5.23
N ARG A 94 -2.74 -0.15 -5.67
CA ARG A 94 -1.90 -1.35 -5.75
C ARG A 94 -0.59 -1.16 -6.53
N LYS A 95 -0.62 -0.38 -7.60
CA LYS A 95 0.53 -0.14 -8.48
C LYS A 95 1.04 1.29 -8.42
N SER A 96 0.45 2.12 -7.56
CA SER A 96 0.87 3.52 -7.45
C SER A 96 2.23 3.62 -6.78
N GLU A 97 3.13 4.35 -7.39
CA GLU A 97 4.43 4.69 -6.80
C GLU A 97 4.28 5.81 -5.78
N LEU A 98 3.35 6.73 -6.05
CA LEU A 98 3.04 7.85 -5.18
C LEU A 98 1.54 7.94 -4.91
N ILE A 99 1.18 8.14 -3.64
CA ILE A 99 -0.19 8.33 -3.20
C ILE A 99 -0.26 9.64 -2.42
N ILE A 100 -1.11 10.55 -2.87
CA ILE A 100 -1.27 11.86 -2.28
C ILE A 100 -2.64 11.95 -1.62
N PHE A 101 -2.66 12.03 -0.31
CA PHE A 101 -3.86 12.42 0.42
C PHE A 101 -3.93 13.93 0.48
N ASN A 102 -4.96 14.51 -0.10
CA ASN A 102 -5.23 15.94 -0.03
C ASN A 102 -6.37 16.25 0.94
N ARG A 103 -6.57 17.54 1.27
CA ARG A 103 -7.63 18.00 2.18
C ARG A 103 -7.56 17.35 3.55
N CYS A 104 -6.35 17.26 4.09
CA CYS A 104 -6.08 16.64 5.39
C CYS A 104 -6.36 17.56 6.58
N ASP A 105 -6.93 18.75 6.35
CA ASP A 105 -7.21 19.74 7.41
C ASP A 105 -8.07 19.15 8.53
N GLY A 106 -7.52 19.12 9.75
CA GLY A 106 -8.23 18.67 10.94
C GLY A 106 -8.53 17.18 11.03
N ILE A 107 -7.86 16.35 10.21
CA ILE A 107 -7.99 14.89 10.25
C ILE A 107 -6.90 14.32 11.16
N GLU A 108 -7.31 13.62 12.21
CA GLU A 108 -6.42 13.04 13.23
C GLU A 108 -5.92 11.63 12.84
N GLU A 109 -6.69 10.88 12.03
CA GLU A 109 -6.41 9.46 11.74
C GLU A 109 -5.50 9.22 10.52
N LEU A 110 -4.67 10.19 10.13
CA LEU A 110 -3.82 10.08 8.93
C LEU A 110 -2.85 8.88 9.00
N GLY A 111 -2.34 8.55 10.18
CA GLY A 111 -1.53 7.36 10.40
C GLY A 111 -2.29 6.06 10.11
N THR A 112 -3.57 6.00 10.47
CA THR A 112 -4.44 4.86 10.13
C THR A 112 -4.66 4.76 8.62
N TYR A 113 -4.81 5.90 7.92
CA TYR A 113 -4.93 5.91 6.46
C TYR A 113 -3.65 5.39 5.80
N LYS A 114 -2.49 5.85 6.27
CA LYS A 114 -1.18 5.34 5.83
C LYS A 114 -1.08 3.83 5.98
N ARG A 115 -1.40 3.29 7.16
CA ARG A 115 -1.36 1.83 7.41
C ARG A 115 -2.30 1.06 6.49
N ASN A 116 -3.52 1.58 6.26
CA ASN A 116 -4.48 0.95 5.36
C ASN A 116 -3.96 0.84 3.92
N ILE A 117 -3.30 1.87 3.45
CA ILE A 117 -2.68 1.88 2.12
C ILE A 117 -1.46 0.95 2.08
N LYS A 118 -0.58 1.03 3.08
CA LYS A 118 0.62 0.19 3.16
C LYS A 118 0.30 -1.30 3.26
N ALA A 119 -0.84 -1.67 3.82
CA ALA A 119 -1.33 -3.04 3.79
C ALA A 119 -1.59 -3.57 2.37
N VAL A 120 -1.93 -2.69 1.42
CA VAL A 120 -2.18 -3.03 0.01
C VAL A 120 -0.92 -2.85 -0.84
N ASN A 121 -0.20 -1.76 -0.62
CA ASN A 121 1.00 -1.40 -1.38
C ASN A 121 2.10 -0.88 -0.43
N PRO A 122 2.92 -1.79 0.11
CA PRO A 122 4.01 -1.42 1.03
C PRO A 122 5.06 -0.50 0.40
N ALA A 123 5.27 -0.60 -0.92
CA ALA A 123 6.31 0.14 -1.62
C ALA A 123 5.91 1.59 -1.97
N ALA A 124 4.61 1.94 -1.92
CA ALA A 124 4.15 3.26 -2.31
C ALA A 124 4.70 4.35 -1.39
N GLU A 125 5.17 5.44 -1.96
CA GLU A 125 5.38 6.69 -1.23
C GLU A 125 4.02 7.33 -0.92
N ILE A 126 3.83 7.84 0.30
CA ILE A 126 2.56 8.44 0.72
C ILE A 126 2.82 9.84 1.26
N ILE A 127 2.15 10.81 0.67
CA ILE A 127 2.20 12.22 1.04
C ILE A 127 0.82 12.65 1.54
N PHE A 128 0.80 13.44 2.59
CA PHE A 128 -0.39 14.10 3.12
C PHE A 128 -0.27 15.60 2.93
N GLU A 129 -1.33 16.22 2.40
CA GLU A 129 -1.37 17.65 2.15
C GLU A 129 -2.61 18.29 2.79
N ASP A 130 -2.41 19.40 3.48
CA ASP A 130 -3.46 20.31 3.91
C ASP A 130 -3.41 21.63 3.11
N LYS A 131 -4.15 22.64 3.55
CA LYS A 131 -4.16 23.96 2.92
C LYS A 131 -2.82 24.71 2.95
N ASP A 132 -1.93 24.32 3.86
CA ASP A 132 -0.63 24.97 4.07
C ASP A 132 0.51 24.21 3.35
N GLY A 133 0.22 23.03 2.79
CA GLY A 133 1.13 22.19 2.03
C GLY A 133 1.31 20.80 2.60
N GLU A 134 2.49 20.22 2.42
CA GLU A 134 2.79 18.85 2.87
C GLU A 134 2.90 18.77 4.39
N ILE A 135 2.22 17.77 4.96
CA ILE A 135 2.25 17.46 6.39
C ILE A 135 3.40 16.49 6.66
N ASN A 136 4.50 17.00 7.21
CA ASN A 136 5.68 16.22 7.58
C ASN A 136 5.63 15.75 9.05
N GLN A 137 4.50 15.17 9.50
CA GLN A 137 4.36 14.67 10.88
C GLN A 137 4.69 13.18 10.95
N ILE A 138 5.37 12.79 12.03
CA ILE A 138 5.55 11.40 12.41
C ILE A 138 4.29 10.99 13.19
N PHE A 139 3.49 10.09 12.61
CA PHE A 139 2.24 9.59 13.21
C PHE A 139 2.52 8.44 14.19
N GLU A 140 3.36 8.66 15.20
CA GLU A 140 3.70 7.63 16.20
C GLU A 140 2.53 7.29 17.13
N GLU A 141 1.62 8.25 17.34
CA GLU A 141 0.53 8.15 18.32
C GLU A 141 -0.59 7.18 17.91
N ASP A 142 -0.60 6.74 16.64
CA ASP A 142 -1.66 5.89 16.09
C ASP A 142 -1.42 4.37 16.21
N LEU A 143 -0.38 3.94 16.89
CA LEU A 143 -0.16 2.53 17.11
C LEU A 143 -1.09 2.01 18.22
N PRO A 144 -1.76 0.86 18.01
CA PRO A 144 -2.71 0.31 18.98
C PRO A 144 -2.03 -0.34 20.19
N TYR A 145 -0.74 -0.12 20.39
CA TYR A 145 0.08 -0.64 21.50
C TYR A 145 1.16 0.38 21.90
N ASP A 146 1.62 0.28 23.14
CA ASP A 146 2.63 1.17 23.70
C ASP A 146 4.05 0.71 23.37
N LEU A 147 4.74 1.47 22.51
CA LEU A 147 6.13 1.20 22.10
C LEU A 147 7.15 1.34 23.26
N ASN A 148 6.81 1.98 24.38
CA ASN A 148 7.73 2.10 25.49
C ASN A 148 7.89 0.79 26.30
N GLN A 149 7.05 -0.21 26.03
CA GLN A 149 7.15 -1.52 26.65
C GLN A 149 8.31 -2.33 26.05
N ASP A 150 9.08 -3.04 26.89
CA ASP A 150 10.12 -3.98 26.42
C ASP A 150 9.52 -5.26 25.83
N THR A 151 8.30 -5.60 26.26
CA THR A 151 7.55 -6.75 25.75
C THR A 151 6.23 -6.28 25.17
N LEU A 152 6.06 -6.52 23.89
CA LEU A 152 4.85 -6.18 23.15
C LEU A 152 4.02 -7.44 22.93
N VAL A 153 2.75 -7.41 23.34
CA VAL A 153 1.81 -8.52 23.17
C VAL A 153 0.78 -8.13 22.12
N PHE A 154 0.75 -8.85 21.00
CA PHE A 154 -0.13 -8.53 19.89
C PHE A 154 -1.33 -9.46 19.82
N ASN A 155 -2.50 -8.89 19.87
CA ASN A 155 -3.78 -9.55 19.54
C ASN A 155 -4.06 -9.54 18.04
N GLY A 156 -5.24 -9.98 17.60
CA GLY A 156 -5.57 -10.14 16.20
C GLY A 156 -5.22 -8.97 15.28
N ASN A 157 -5.79 -7.80 15.56
CA ASN A 157 -5.61 -6.61 14.72
C ASN A 157 -4.27 -5.91 14.93
N GLU A 158 -3.74 -5.98 16.15
CA GLU A 158 -2.46 -5.37 16.49
C GLU A 158 -1.27 -6.00 15.78
N TYR A 159 -1.36 -7.31 15.48
CA TYR A 159 -0.34 -8.02 14.71
C TYR A 159 -0.16 -7.43 13.31
N GLY A 160 -1.24 -7.11 12.61
CA GLY A 160 -1.18 -6.48 11.30
C GLY A 160 -0.55 -5.09 11.33
N SER A 161 -0.94 -4.28 12.32
CA SER A 161 -0.37 -2.94 12.53
C SER A 161 1.13 -3.02 12.84
N TRP A 162 1.53 -3.94 13.71
CA TRP A 162 2.95 -4.19 14.00
C TRP A 162 3.72 -4.64 12.75
N TYR A 163 3.18 -5.58 11.99
CA TYR A 163 3.85 -6.07 10.78
C TYR A 163 4.14 -4.96 9.78
N ILE A 164 3.16 -4.07 9.55
CA ILE A 164 3.32 -2.96 8.61
C ILE A 164 4.31 -1.91 9.16
N ASP A 165 4.15 -1.49 10.42
CA ASP A 165 5.02 -0.48 11.02
C ASP A 165 6.48 -0.97 11.09
N SER A 166 6.69 -2.25 11.42
CA SER A 166 8.04 -2.82 11.50
C SER A 166 8.74 -2.97 10.15
N MET A 167 8.01 -2.99 9.03
CA MET A 167 8.60 -2.95 7.69
C MET A 167 9.24 -1.57 7.38
N GLU A 168 8.67 -0.50 7.92
CA GLU A 168 9.17 0.87 7.71
C GLU A 168 10.13 1.32 8.82
N HIS A 169 9.89 0.85 10.06
CA HIS A 169 10.53 1.33 11.29
C HIS A 169 11.04 0.18 12.15
N LEU A 170 11.85 -0.71 11.58
CA LEU A 170 12.37 -1.88 12.29
C LEU A 170 13.18 -1.49 13.55
N GLU A 171 13.85 -0.33 13.53
CA GLU A 171 14.63 0.20 14.64
C GLU A 171 13.82 0.43 15.91
N ARG A 172 12.51 0.65 15.82
CA ARG A 172 11.61 0.80 16.99
C ARG A 172 11.43 -0.49 17.78
N TYR A 173 11.65 -1.62 17.12
CA TYR A 173 11.38 -2.97 17.64
C TYR A 173 12.64 -3.75 17.95
N GLU A 174 13.80 -3.33 17.45
CA GLU A 174 15.06 -4.06 17.64
C GLU A 174 15.35 -4.25 19.14
N GLY A 175 15.61 -5.49 19.55
CA GLY A 175 15.85 -5.88 20.92
C GLY A 175 14.61 -6.09 21.79
N LYS A 176 13.43 -5.68 21.33
CA LYS A 176 12.17 -5.90 22.07
C LYS A 176 11.71 -7.35 21.97
N THR A 177 11.02 -7.80 22.99
CA THR A 177 10.33 -9.09 23.00
C THR A 177 8.92 -8.92 22.42
N ILE A 178 8.55 -9.77 21.46
CA ILE A 178 7.21 -9.81 20.91
C ILE A 178 6.51 -11.12 21.27
N VAL A 179 5.22 -11.05 21.58
CA VAL A 179 4.39 -12.19 21.95
C VAL A 179 3.10 -12.16 21.14
N PHE A 180 2.84 -13.24 20.41
CA PHE A 180 1.62 -13.35 19.57
C PHE A 180 1.30 -14.82 19.26
N ASP A 181 0.04 -15.08 18.90
CA ASP A 181 -0.36 -16.37 18.36
C ASP A 181 -0.16 -16.37 16.84
N ALA A 182 0.45 -17.42 16.31
CA ALA A 182 0.84 -17.53 14.91
C ALA A 182 0.56 -18.92 14.33
N MET A 183 0.38 -18.96 13.03
CA MET A 183 0.39 -20.18 12.25
C MET A 183 1.80 -20.41 11.72
N VAL A 184 2.27 -21.65 11.78
CA VAL A 184 3.61 -22.05 11.30
C VAL A 184 3.60 -22.23 9.79
N MET A 185 4.65 -21.73 9.12
CA MET A 185 4.97 -22.03 7.74
C MET A 185 6.47 -22.29 7.58
N HIS A 186 6.82 -23.34 6.81
CA HIS A 186 8.20 -23.65 6.44
C HIS A 186 8.41 -23.35 4.95
N PRO A 187 8.98 -22.19 4.60
CA PRO A 187 9.34 -21.92 3.21
C PRO A 187 10.41 -22.90 2.72
N ARG A 188 10.24 -23.46 1.51
CA ARG A 188 11.11 -24.52 0.96
C ARG A 188 12.61 -24.17 0.90
N LYS A 189 12.94 -22.90 0.87
CA LYS A 189 14.31 -22.40 0.74
C LYS A 189 14.97 -22.09 2.08
N PHE A 190 14.22 -22.09 3.17
CA PHE A 190 14.77 -21.71 4.48
C PHE A 190 15.72 -22.79 5.01
N PRO A 191 16.82 -22.40 5.67
CA PRO A 191 17.71 -23.32 6.34
C PRO A 191 17.01 -24.02 7.51
N LYS A 192 17.53 -25.19 7.92
CA LYS A 192 17.04 -25.90 9.11
C LYS A 192 17.10 -25.00 10.35
N GLY A 193 16.13 -25.16 11.24
CA GLY A 193 16.01 -24.33 12.42
C GLY A 193 15.36 -22.96 12.18
N TYR A 194 14.84 -22.72 10.96
CA TYR A 194 14.08 -21.52 10.64
C TYR A 194 12.66 -21.86 10.17
N PHE A 195 11.72 -21.05 10.57
CA PHE A 195 10.32 -21.09 10.13
C PHE A 195 9.75 -19.68 10.09
N VAL A 196 8.58 -19.51 9.54
CA VAL A 196 7.85 -18.25 9.57
C VAL A 196 6.62 -18.42 10.44
N PRO A 197 6.62 -17.90 11.67
CA PRO A 197 5.39 -17.73 12.43
C PRO A 197 4.64 -16.51 11.89
N GLY A 198 3.42 -16.71 11.41
CA GLY A 198 2.69 -15.65 10.76
C GLY A 198 1.19 -15.80 10.85
N ARG A 199 0.49 -14.95 10.14
CA ARG A 199 -0.96 -14.96 10.02
C ARG A 199 -1.40 -14.77 8.58
N LEU A 200 -2.58 -15.27 8.25
CA LEU A 200 -3.25 -14.89 7.00
C LEU A 200 -3.85 -13.49 7.18
N ALA A 201 -3.44 -12.58 6.32
CA ALA A 201 -3.99 -11.25 6.23
C ALA A 201 -4.79 -11.10 4.95
N MET A 202 -5.94 -10.46 5.05
CA MET A 202 -6.78 -10.10 3.91
C MET A 202 -6.69 -8.60 3.73
N THR A 203 -6.20 -8.15 2.57
CA THR A 203 -6.05 -6.71 2.30
C THR A 203 -7.34 -6.08 1.80
N CYS A 204 -8.00 -6.68 0.81
CA CYS A 204 -9.24 -6.13 0.26
C CYS A 204 -10.39 -7.14 0.14
N CYS A 205 -10.11 -8.40 -0.22
CA CYS A 205 -11.14 -9.44 -0.40
C CYS A 205 -10.56 -10.84 -0.12
N ALA A 206 -11.42 -11.86 -0.10
CA ALA A 206 -11.02 -13.24 0.19
C ALA A 206 -10.00 -13.81 -0.81
N ASP A 207 -10.00 -13.32 -2.05
CA ASP A 207 -9.06 -13.75 -3.09
C ASP A 207 -7.67 -13.11 -2.92
N ASP A 208 -7.55 -12.08 -2.08
CA ASP A 208 -6.31 -11.34 -1.82
C ASP A 208 -5.77 -11.63 -0.42
N MET A 209 -5.80 -12.91 -0.05
CA MET A 209 -5.20 -13.36 1.21
C MET A 209 -3.71 -13.64 1.05
N ALA A 210 -2.90 -13.00 1.89
CA ALA A 210 -1.47 -13.22 1.97
C ALA A 210 -1.07 -13.76 3.35
N PHE A 211 -0.07 -14.63 3.39
CA PHE A 211 0.55 -15.03 4.65
C PHE A 211 1.65 -14.03 4.97
N ILE A 212 1.52 -13.33 6.09
CA ILE A 212 2.47 -12.33 6.56
C ILE A 212 3.19 -12.81 7.82
N GLY A 213 4.50 -12.61 7.88
CA GLY A 213 5.35 -13.00 9.02
C GLY A 213 6.82 -12.83 8.69
N TYR A 214 7.64 -12.85 9.72
CA TYR A 214 9.09 -12.74 9.61
C TYR A 214 9.79 -14.09 9.85
N ALA A 215 11.00 -14.25 9.33
CA ALA A 215 11.83 -15.39 9.62
C ALA A 215 12.13 -15.49 11.12
N CYS A 216 11.87 -16.63 11.71
CA CYS A 216 12.15 -16.90 13.12
C CYS A 216 13.13 -18.07 13.24
N LYS A 217 14.20 -17.89 13.99
CA LYS A 217 15.17 -18.92 14.31
C LYS A 217 14.79 -19.62 15.61
N TYR A 218 14.64 -20.93 15.58
CA TYR A 218 14.33 -21.74 16.75
C TYR A 218 14.85 -23.16 16.56
N ASP A 219 15.63 -23.70 17.51
CA ASP A 219 16.25 -25.03 17.39
C ASP A 219 15.23 -26.16 17.23
N GLY A 220 14.02 -25.98 17.75
CA GLY A 220 12.91 -26.91 17.61
C GLY A 220 11.99 -26.68 16.41
N ALA A 221 12.33 -25.77 15.49
CA ALA A 221 11.47 -25.38 14.38
C ALA A 221 11.05 -26.56 13.49
N ASP A 222 11.99 -27.48 13.24
CA ASP A 222 11.75 -28.65 12.36
C ASP A 222 10.74 -29.66 12.94
N ALA A 223 10.37 -29.52 14.22
CA ALA A 223 9.36 -30.39 14.87
C ALA A 223 7.92 -29.87 14.68
N PHE A 224 7.75 -28.63 14.24
CA PHE A 224 6.43 -28.07 13.98
C PHE A 224 5.89 -28.54 12.63
N SER A 225 4.58 -28.73 12.56
CA SER A 225 3.89 -28.98 11.30
C SER A 225 3.43 -27.66 10.67
N ASP A 226 3.45 -27.59 9.34
CA ASP A 226 2.85 -26.46 8.63
C ASP A 226 1.38 -26.28 9.02
N LYS A 227 0.94 -25.03 9.15
CA LYS A 227 -0.40 -24.61 9.58
C LYS A 227 -0.73 -24.94 11.05
N GLN A 228 0.22 -25.46 11.82
CA GLN A 228 0.06 -25.59 13.27
C GLN A 228 -0.01 -24.20 13.92
N TRP A 229 -0.89 -24.02 14.89
CA TRP A 229 -0.95 -22.81 15.70
C TRP A 229 0.02 -22.94 16.89
N VAL A 230 0.79 -21.90 17.10
CA VAL A 230 1.77 -21.78 18.18
C VAL A 230 1.71 -20.40 18.82
N LYS A 231 2.02 -20.31 20.12
CA LYS A 231 2.28 -19.03 20.75
C LYS A 231 3.75 -18.72 20.66
N VAL A 232 4.07 -17.61 20.03
CA VAL A 232 5.44 -17.15 19.82
C VAL A 232 5.83 -16.18 20.93
N THR A 233 7.04 -16.33 21.46
CA THR A 233 7.75 -15.34 22.25
C THR A 233 9.15 -15.24 21.67
N ALA A 234 9.45 -14.13 21.03
CA ALA A 234 10.70 -13.93 20.29
C ALA A 234 11.27 -12.53 20.52
N VAL A 235 12.59 -12.41 20.41
CA VAL A 235 13.28 -11.12 20.38
C VAL A 235 13.48 -10.67 18.97
N VAL A 236 13.09 -9.44 18.65
CA VAL A 236 13.29 -8.85 17.33
C VAL A 236 14.77 -8.54 17.12
N LYS A 237 15.30 -8.97 15.99
CA LYS A 237 16.68 -8.67 15.56
C LYS A 237 16.70 -8.22 14.13
N LYS A 238 17.50 -7.23 13.85
CA LYS A 238 17.82 -6.78 12.52
C LYS A 238 18.98 -7.63 11.99
N GLU A 239 18.70 -8.52 11.04
CA GLU A 239 19.70 -9.37 10.38
C GLU A 239 19.43 -9.42 8.88
N TYR A 240 20.50 -9.40 8.09
CA TYR A 240 20.38 -9.66 6.65
C TYR A 240 19.97 -11.12 6.42
N PHE A 241 18.87 -11.33 5.73
CA PHE A 241 18.39 -12.64 5.36
C PHE A 241 18.35 -12.77 3.84
N SER A 242 19.20 -13.67 3.30
CA SER A 242 19.44 -13.79 1.85
C SER A 242 18.19 -14.08 1.01
N ASP A 243 17.24 -14.82 1.58
CA ASP A 243 16.00 -15.19 0.87
C ASP A 243 15.02 -14.01 0.71
N TYR A 244 15.11 -13.01 1.57
CA TYR A 244 14.37 -11.76 1.44
C TYR A 244 15.11 -10.67 0.63
N ARG A 245 16.38 -10.90 0.30
CA ARG A 245 17.27 -9.91 -0.34
C ARG A 245 17.36 -8.58 0.42
N GLY A 246 17.17 -8.62 1.72
CA GLY A 246 17.14 -7.45 2.61
C GLY A 246 17.26 -7.85 4.07
N GLU A 247 17.07 -6.87 4.92
CA GLU A 247 17.06 -7.01 6.38
C GLU A 247 15.65 -7.26 6.92
#